data_e0c23eccd785c65859b4020274292e67
#
_entry.id   e0c23eccd785c65859b4020274292e67
#
_cell.length_a   1.000
_cell.length_b   1.000
_cell.length_c   1.000
_cell.angle_alpha   90.00
_cell.angle_beta   90.00
_cell.angle_gamma   90.00
#
_symmetry.space_group_name_H-M   'P 1'
#
loop_
_entity.id
_entity.type
_entity.pdbx_description
1 polymer ?
#
loop_
_entity_poly.entity_id
_entity_poly.type
_entity_poly.pdbx_seq_one_letter_code
_entity_poly.pdbx_strand_id
1 'polypeptide(L)'
;MDPAAAFLAINWLAVLAASVSAFVIGGLWYGPLFGKVWMDVTGITAEMMAARNQVMIFGLAFVLNVIMVVNLAMFIGPEADTAFGAIAGFFTGAFWVSAMLGVFFLFEGRPLKQFLINAGYATVSLTVMGTILGAM
;
A
#
# COMPACT_ATOMS: atom_id res chain seq x y z
N MET A 1 -16.77 7.83 -15.82
CA MET A 1 -17.76 7.48 -14.76
C MET A 1 -17.92 8.67 -13.83
N ASP A 2 -19.16 8.95 -13.43
CA ASP A 2 -19.44 9.99 -12.43
C ASP A 2 -18.79 9.60 -11.09
N PRO A 3 -17.96 10.46 -10.48
CA PRO A 3 -17.32 10.16 -9.21
C PRO A 3 -18.30 9.85 -8.07
N ALA A 4 -19.45 10.52 -8.04
CA ALA A 4 -20.47 10.27 -7.02
C ALA A 4 -21.07 8.87 -7.17
N ALA A 5 -21.39 8.46 -8.40
CA ALA A 5 -21.88 7.12 -8.68
C ALA A 5 -20.83 6.04 -8.35
N ALA A 6 -19.57 6.31 -8.67
CA ALA A 6 -18.47 5.41 -8.33
C ALA A 6 -18.33 5.21 -6.82
N PHE A 7 -18.45 6.30 -6.05
CA PHE A 7 -18.37 6.23 -4.59
C PHE A 7 -19.55 5.44 -3.99
N LEU A 8 -20.77 5.66 -4.50
CA LEU A 8 -21.96 4.96 -4.02
C LEU A 8 -21.94 3.47 -4.34
N ALA A 9 -21.20 3.06 -5.35
CA ALA A 9 -21.09 1.66 -5.77
C ALA A 9 -20.00 0.87 -4.99
N ILE A 10 -19.31 1.49 -4.03
CA ILE A 10 -18.22 0.85 -3.28
C ILE A 10 -18.75 -0.29 -2.42
N ASN A 11 -18.07 -1.45 -2.52
CA ASN A 11 -18.25 -2.56 -1.59
C ASN A 11 -17.38 -2.31 -0.36
N TRP A 12 -17.97 -1.81 0.70
CA TRP A 12 -17.24 -1.43 1.93
C TRP A 12 -16.63 -2.62 2.66
N LEU A 13 -17.19 -3.81 2.52
CA LEU A 13 -16.57 -5.02 3.08
C LEU A 13 -15.27 -5.36 2.35
N ALA A 14 -15.26 -5.23 1.02
CA ALA A 14 -14.05 -5.39 0.23
C ALA A 14 -12.99 -4.34 0.58
N VAL A 15 -13.40 -3.10 0.82
CA VAL A 15 -12.50 -2.02 1.27
C VAL A 15 -11.85 -2.39 2.60
N LEU A 16 -12.63 -2.87 3.56
CA LEU A 16 -12.09 -3.30 4.85
C LEU A 16 -11.10 -4.46 4.69
N ALA A 17 -11.47 -5.48 3.94
CA ALA A 17 -10.60 -6.65 3.69
C ALA A 17 -9.29 -6.23 3.00
N ALA A 18 -9.36 -5.38 1.98
CA ALA A 18 -8.19 -4.88 1.27
C ALA A 18 -7.29 -4.02 2.17
N SER A 19 -7.89 -3.16 3.02
CA SER A 19 -7.13 -2.34 3.96
C SER A 19 -6.40 -3.17 5.00
N VAL A 20 -7.05 -4.20 5.54
CA VAL A 20 -6.43 -5.14 6.49
C VAL A 20 -5.31 -5.93 5.82
N SER A 21 -5.47 -6.33 4.55
CA SER A 21 -4.44 -7.08 3.82
C SER A 21 -3.12 -6.32 3.75
N ALA A 22 -3.15 -4.99 3.66
CA ALA A 22 -1.95 -4.15 3.65
C ALA A 22 -1.15 -4.28 4.94
N PHE A 23 -1.82 -4.40 6.09
CA PHE A 23 -1.15 -4.61 7.38
C PHE A 23 -0.52 -5.99 7.48
N VAL A 24 -1.20 -7.02 6.99
CA VAL A 24 -0.66 -8.38 6.97
C VAL A 24 0.60 -8.43 6.11
N ILE A 25 0.53 -7.87 4.91
CA ILE A 25 1.67 -7.81 4.00
C ILE A 25 2.79 -6.95 4.61
N GLY A 26 2.46 -5.81 5.19
CA GLY A 26 3.42 -4.93 5.85
C GLY A 26 4.13 -5.60 7.01
N GLY A 27 3.42 -6.33 7.85
CA GLY A 27 4.00 -7.09 8.95
C GLY A 27 4.99 -8.15 8.47
N LEU A 28 4.64 -8.86 7.41
CA LEU A 28 5.53 -9.86 6.80
C LEU A 28 6.72 -9.21 6.07
N TRP A 29 6.48 -8.13 5.34
CA TRP A 29 7.48 -7.45 4.53
C TRP A 29 8.56 -6.78 5.37
N TYR A 30 8.15 -5.97 6.35
CA TYR A 30 9.04 -5.23 7.23
C TYR A 30 9.39 -5.98 8.53
N GLY A 31 8.94 -7.19 8.70
CA GLY A 31 9.30 -8.09 9.78
C GLY A 31 10.28 -9.16 9.30
N PRO A 32 9.80 -10.40 9.07
CA PRO A 32 10.68 -11.52 8.77
C PRO A 32 11.37 -11.44 7.41
N LEU A 33 10.77 -10.77 6.40
CA LEU A 33 11.34 -10.75 5.05
C LEU A 33 12.46 -9.73 4.90
N PHE A 34 12.18 -8.44 5.12
CA PHE A 34 13.10 -7.34 4.83
C PHE A 34 13.38 -6.44 6.03
N GLY A 35 12.89 -6.78 7.22
CA GLY A 35 13.00 -5.93 8.40
C GLY A 35 14.45 -5.58 8.76
N LYS A 36 15.35 -6.55 8.76
CA LYS A 36 16.77 -6.32 9.08
C LYS A 36 17.44 -5.44 8.04
N VAL A 37 17.23 -5.72 6.76
CA VAL A 37 17.80 -4.95 5.68
C VAL A 37 17.28 -3.53 5.69
N TRP A 38 15.97 -3.37 5.93
CA TRP A 38 15.34 -2.05 6.02
C TRP A 38 15.93 -1.22 7.18
N MET A 39 16.10 -1.83 8.35
CA MET A 39 16.73 -1.15 9.49
C MET A 39 18.17 -0.74 9.20
N ASP A 40 18.94 -1.59 8.53
CA ASP A 40 20.32 -1.29 8.16
C ASP A 40 20.39 -0.10 7.18
N VAL A 41 19.56 -0.09 6.13
CA VAL A 41 19.61 0.97 5.12
C VAL A 41 19.00 2.29 5.58
N THR A 42 18.01 2.26 6.49
CA THR A 42 17.38 3.49 7.00
C THR A 42 18.10 4.06 8.21
N GLY A 43 18.92 3.26 8.91
CA GLY A 43 19.50 3.64 10.19
C GLY A 43 18.51 3.68 11.35
N ILE A 44 17.28 3.20 11.15
CA ILE A 44 16.25 3.16 12.19
C ILE A 44 16.51 1.94 13.07
N THR A 45 16.62 2.15 14.40
CA THR A 45 16.87 1.09 15.38
C THR A 45 15.54 0.62 16.02
N ALA A 46 15.60 -0.55 16.67
CA ALA A 46 14.46 -1.06 17.43
C ALA A 46 14.05 -0.12 18.57
N GLU A 47 15.04 0.52 19.22
CA GLU A 47 14.79 1.50 20.28
C GLU A 47 14.11 2.75 19.75
N MET A 48 14.50 3.24 18.58
CA MET A 48 13.87 4.39 17.92
C MET A 48 12.42 4.07 17.56
N MET A 49 12.14 2.87 17.06
CA MET A 49 10.78 2.41 16.76
C MET A 49 9.93 2.33 18.02
N ALA A 50 10.46 1.74 19.08
CA ALA A 50 9.74 1.57 20.35
C ALA A 50 9.42 2.91 21.03
N ALA A 51 10.22 3.94 20.79
CA ALA A 51 10.00 5.28 21.37
C ALA A 51 8.85 6.05 20.70
N ARG A 52 8.38 5.60 19.53
CA ARG A 52 7.28 6.27 18.79
C ARG A 52 5.93 5.84 19.33
N ASN A 53 4.93 6.70 19.11
CA ASN A 53 3.54 6.37 19.45
C ASN A 53 2.99 5.37 18.43
N GLN A 54 2.97 4.09 18.81
CA GLN A 54 2.56 2.99 17.93
C GLN A 54 1.08 3.11 17.55
N VAL A 55 0.22 3.50 18.48
CA VAL A 55 -1.23 3.65 18.22
C VAL A 55 -1.47 4.71 17.15
N MET A 56 -0.77 5.85 17.25
CA MET A 56 -0.89 6.93 16.27
C MET A 56 -0.37 6.49 14.90
N ILE A 57 0.80 5.85 14.85
CA ILE A 57 1.42 5.41 13.59
C ILE A 57 0.53 4.40 12.87
N PHE A 58 0.12 3.34 13.56
CA PHE A 58 -0.70 2.30 12.95
C PHE A 58 -2.11 2.78 12.64
N GLY A 59 -2.69 3.64 13.50
CA GLY A 59 -4.00 4.24 13.25
C GLY A 59 -4.00 5.12 12.01
N LEU A 60 -3.03 6.01 11.88
CA LEU A 60 -2.90 6.87 10.69
C LEU A 60 -2.56 6.06 9.44
N ALA A 61 -1.71 5.05 9.56
CA ALA A 61 -1.40 4.15 8.45
C ALA A 61 -2.65 3.43 7.96
N PHE A 62 -3.53 2.98 8.87
CA PHE A 62 -4.81 2.37 8.50
C PHE A 62 -5.69 3.35 7.73
N VAL A 63 -5.83 4.58 8.21
CA VAL A 63 -6.62 5.62 7.54
C VAL A 63 -6.08 5.87 6.12
N LEU A 64 -4.76 5.97 5.97
CA LEU A 64 -4.14 6.17 4.66
C LEU A 64 -4.38 4.96 3.74
N ASN A 65 -4.32 3.75 4.27
CA ASN A 65 -4.66 2.55 3.49
C ASN A 65 -6.12 2.56 3.04
N VAL A 66 -7.06 2.94 3.91
CA VAL A 66 -8.48 3.07 3.53
C VAL A 66 -8.65 4.09 2.41
N ILE A 67 -7.98 5.24 2.51
CA ILE A 67 -8.03 6.26 1.46
C ILE A 67 -7.54 5.69 0.11
N MET A 68 -6.42 4.98 0.11
CA MET A 68 -5.89 4.35 -1.11
C MET A 68 -6.87 3.32 -1.69
N VAL A 69 -7.42 2.46 -0.84
CA VAL A 69 -8.35 1.41 -1.26
C VAL A 69 -9.64 1.98 -1.82
N VAL A 70 -10.20 3.01 -1.16
CA VAL A 70 -11.42 3.70 -1.65
C VAL A 70 -11.18 4.29 -3.03
N ASN A 71 -10.05 4.97 -3.22
CA ASN A 71 -9.72 5.55 -4.52
C ASN A 71 -9.49 4.47 -5.58
N LEU A 72 -8.80 3.39 -5.23
CA LEU A 72 -8.62 2.27 -6.16
C LEU A 72 -9.96 1.62 -6.53
N ALA A 73 -10.86 1.43 -5.56
CA ALA A 73 -12.19 0.88 -5.79
C ALA A 73 -13.00 1.76 -6.75
N MET A 74 -12.97 3.07 -6.57
CA MET A 74 -13.63 4.02 -7.46
C MET A 74 -13.03 3.98 -8.87
N PHE A 75 -11.71 3.84 -8.96
CA PHE A 75 -10.99 3.82 -10.23
C PHE A 75 -11.29 2.56 -11.05
N ILE A 76 -11.29 1.39 -10.42
CA ILE A 76 -11.54 0.13 -11.13
C ILE A 76 -13.03 -0.10 -11.41
N GLY A 77 -13.92 0.47 -10.60
CA GLY A 77 -15.37 0.39 -10.75
C GLY A 77 -15.99 -0.94 -10.28
N PRO A 78 -17.32 -1.01 -10.19
CA PRO A 78 -18.03 -2.17 -9.65
C PRO A 78 -18.07 -3.38 -10.59
N GLU A 79 -17.80 -3.17 -11.87
CA GLU A 79 -17.80 -4.22 -12.90
C GLU A 79 -16.46 -4.95 -13.01
N ALA A 80 -15.46 -4.55 -12.20
CA ALA A 80 -14.13 -5.14 -12.26
C ALA A 80 -14.14 -6.61 -11.80
N ASP A 81 -13.48 -7.46 -12.55
CA ASP A 81 -13.19 -8.83 -12.13
C ASP A 81 -11.83 -8.90 -11.40
N THR A 82 -11.52 -10.07 -10.88
CA THR A 82 -10.28 -10.33 -10.13
C THR A 82 -9.03 -10.00 -10.95
N ALA A 83 -9.00 -10.37 -12.23
CA ALA A 83 -7.84 -10.14 -13.08
C ALA A 83 -7.63 -8.65 -13.35
N PHE A 84 -8.68 -7.94 -13.67
CA PHE A 84 -8.61 -6.49 -13.87
C PHE A 84 -8.20 -5.76 -12.60
N GLY A 85 -8.78 -6.15 -11.46
CA GLY A 85 -8.41 -5.57 -10.17
C GLY A 85 -6.93 -5.77 -9.84
N ALA A 86 -6.41 -6.98 -10.08
CA ALA A 86 -4.99 -7.28 -9.84
C ALA A 86 -4.08 -6.44 -10.76
N ILE A 87 -4.41 -6.34 -12.03
CA ILE A 87 -3.64 -5.55 -13.01
C ILE A 87 -3.66 -4.07 -12.63
N ALA A 88 -4.83 -3.52 -12.30
CA ALA A 88 -4.98 -2.12 -11.90
C ALA A 88 -4.18 -1.82 -10.63
N GLY A 89 -4.24 -2.70 -9.65
CA GLY A 89 -3.44 -2.58 -8.43
C GLY A 89 -1.94 -2.63 -8.71
N PHE A 90 -1.50 -3.55 -9.56
CA PHE A 90 -0.10 -3.64 -9.96
C PHE A 90 0.38 -2.35 -10.65
N PHE A 91 -0.35 -1.85 -11.62
CA PHE A 91 0.02 -0.62 -12.31
C PHE A 91 0.05 0.58 -11.36
N THR A 92 -0.91 0.68 -10.47
CA THR A 92 -0.93 1.75 -9.46
C THR A 92 0.30 1.66 -8.55
N GLY A 93 0.63 0.49 -8.06
CA GLY A 93 1.78 0.29 -7.17
C GLY A 93 3.12 0.49 -7.85
N ALA A 94 3.31 -0.13 -9.01
CA ALA A 94 4.59 -0.13 -9.72
C ALA A 94 4.88 1.19 -10.45
N PHE A 95 3.85 1.81 -11.06
CA PHE A 95 4.07 2.93 -11.97
C PHE A 95 3.63 4.28 -11.43
N TRP A 96 2.74 4.33 -10.44
CA TRP A 96 2.37 5.59 -9.78
C TRP A 96 3.06 5.75 -8.44
N VAL A 97 2.77 4.87 -7.49
CA VAL A 97 3.29 4.99 -6.12
C VAL A 97 4.80 4.82 -6.09
N SER A 98 5.32 3.78 -6.71
CA SER A 98 6.76 3.53 -6.75
C SER A 98 7.52 4.61 -7.52
N ALA A 99 6.96 5.12 -8.62
CA ALA A 99 7.57 6.21 -9.37
C ALA A 99 7.67 7.48 -8.53
N MET A 100 6.61 7.84 -7.80
CA MET A 100 6.63 9.02 -6.93
C MET A 100 7.60 8.85 -5.77
N LEU A 101 7.64 7.67 -5.14
CA LEU A 101 8.65 7.35 -4.13
C LEU A 101 10.06 7.50 -4.67
N GLY A 102 10.28 7.05 -5.90
CA GLY A 102 11.57 7.16 -6.57
C GLY A 102 12.01 8.63 -6.73
N VAL A 103 11.09 9.50 -7.13
CA VAL A 103 11.38 10.94 -7.23
C VAL A 103 11.81 11.51 -5.88
N PHE A 104 11.03 11.25 -4.82
CA PHE A 104 11.37 11.73 -3.49
C PHE A 104 12.73 11.19 -3.02
N PHE A 105 12.97 9.91 -3.20
CA PHE A 105 14.21 9.26 -2.74
C PHE A 105 15.44 9.76 -3.50
N LEU A 106 15.31 10.07 -4.78
CA LEU A 106 16.40 10.67 -5.56
C LEU A 106 16.81 12.02 -4.98
N PHE A 107 15.85 12.90 -4.72
CA PHE A 107 16.16 14.24 -4.17
C PHE A 107 16.61 14.18 -2.71
N GLU A 108 16.17 13.20 -1.94
CA GLU A 108 16.58 13.01 -0.55
C GLU A 108 17.89 12.24 -0.42
N GLY A 109 18.45 11.73 -1.53
CA GLY A 109 19.68 10.95 -1.51
C GLY A 109 19.57 9.60 -0.82
N ARG A 110 18.37 9.01 -0.80
CA ARG A 110 18.17 7.72 -0.14
C ARG A 110 18.68 6.57 -1.00
N PRO A 111 19.18 5.48 -0.38
CA PRO A 111 19.79 4.37 -1.13
C PRO A 111 18.76 3.62 -1.97
N LEU A 112 19.21 3.10 -3.13
CA LEU A 112 18.40 2.29 -4.03
C LEU A 112 17.77 1.08 -3.32
N LYS A 113 18.50 0.45 -2.41
CA LYS A 113 18.01 -0.71 -1.66
C LYS A 113 16.76 -0.37 -0.84
N GLN A 114 16.73 0.79 -0.18
CA GLN A 114 15.55 1.27 0.54
C GLN A 114 14.38 1.50 -0.41
N PHE A 115 14.64 2.10 -1.57
CA PHE A 115 13.61 2.31 -2.59
C PHE A 115 13.01 0.98 -3.05
N LEU A 116 13.83 -0.02 -3.36
CA LEU A 116 13.35 -1.32 -3.83
C LEU A 116 12.49 -2.03 -2.79
N ILE A 117 12.85 -1.95 -1.51
CA ILE A 117 12.04 -2.52 -0.42
C ILE A 117 10.68 -1.86 -0.35
N ASN A 118 10.63 -0.53 -0.34
CA ASN A 118 9.38 0.22 -0.22
C ASN A 118 8.53 0.14 -1.49
N ALA A 119 9.13 0.22 -2.65
CA ALA A 119 8.44 0.09 -3.94
C ALA A 119 7.88 -1.33 -4.14
N GLY A 120 8.63 -2.34 -3.70
CA GLY A 120 8.17 -3.72 -3.70
C GLY A 120 6.95 -3.91 -2.82
N TYR A 121 6.97 -3.36 -1.60
CA TYR A 121 5.82 -3.36 -0.70
C TYR A 121 4.61 -2.68 -1.34
N ALA A 122 4.78 -1.48 -1.89
CA ALA A 122 3.70 -0.73 -2.53
C ALA A 122 3.08 -1.53 -3.69
N THR A 123 3.91 -2.14 -4.52
CA THR A 123 3.46 -2.92 -5.67
C THR A 123 2.68 -4.17 -5.25
N VAL A 124 3.23 -4.96 -4.34
CA VAL A 124 2.58 -6.19 -3.85
C VAL A 124 1.29 -5.85 -3.11
N SER A 125 1.31 -4.87 -2.22
CA SER A 125 0.13 -4.47 -1.44
C SER A 125 -1.00 -4.01 -2.33
N LEU A 126 -0.73 -3.11 -3.28
CA LEU A 126 -1.77 -2.59 -4.18
C LEU A 126 -2.27 -3.64 -5.15
N THR A 127 -1.42 -4.58 -5.58
CA THR A 127 -1.84 -5.73 -6.37
C THR A 127 -2.85 -6.59 -5.59
N VAL A 128 -2.55 -6.90 -4.33
CA VAL A 128 -3.45 -7.68 -3.48
C VAL A 128 -4.74 -6.92 -3.18
N MET A 129 -4.64 -5.62 -2.87
CA MET A 129 -5.82 -4.77 -2.66
C MET A 129 -6.74 -4.78 -3.89
N GLY A 130 -6.17 -4.59 -5.08
CA GLY A 130 -6.93 -4.60 -6.33
C GLY A 130 -7.54 -5.98 -6.62
N THR A 131 -6.82 -7.05 -6.32
CA THR A 131 -7.31 -8.42 -6.44
C THR A 131 -8.55 -8.65 -5.56
N ILE A 132 -8.48 -8.23 -4.30
CA ILE A 132 -9.60 -8.34 -3.35
C ILE A 132 -10.80 -7.53 -3.82
N LEU A 133 -10.57 -6.30 -4.26
CA LEU A 133 -11.65 -5.44 -4.77
C LEU A 133 -12.32 -6.04 -6.01
N GLY A 134 -11.55 -6.64 -6.90
CA GLY A 134 -12.09 -7.29 -8.09
C GLY A 134 -12.75 -8.64 -7.83
N ALA A 135 -12.39 -9.31 -6.73
CA ALA A 135 -12.94 -10.62 -6.36
C ALA A 135 -14.24 -10.53 -5.56
N MET A 136 -14.48 -9.42 -4.91
CA MET A 136 -15.64 -9.20 -4.04
C MET A 136 -16.62 -8.21 -4.67
#